data_d29ba7bb137b6708cc7a8c34b8a7dade
#
_entry.id   d29ba7bb137b6708cc7a8c34b8a7dade
#
_cell.length_a   1.000
_cell.length_b   1.000
_cell.length_c   1.000
_cell.angle_alpha   90.00
_cell.angle_beta   90.00
_cell.angle_gamma   90.00
#
_symmetry.space_group_name_H-M   'P 1'
#
loop_
_entity.id
_entity.type
_entity.pdbx_description
1 polymer ?
#
loop_
_entity_poly.entity_id
_entity_poly.type
_entity_poly.pdbx_seq_one_letter_code
_entity_poly.pdbx_strand_id
1 'polypeptide(L)'
;MAVYTKINKKDIVSINNQFEMEKITHFKGIKKGIENTNYLLKTKKNKFILTIFEKRVSDKEIPFFMKLMYLLNNSNINCPKPLKSKNGSHLIKLKNKKACIVSFVNGKDKIKLNLKNCFEVGKIIANIHEITKKIKISRKNSMGIKELEPLLKSIKFRSKKFSNLQKFLTNNLKEIKKNWPSKLPQGIIHGDLFIDNIFFIKYKLL
;
A
#
# COMPACT_ATOMS: atom_id res chain seq x y z
N MET A 1 -16.44 -3.47 5.10
CA MET A 1 -16.16 -4.88 4.71
C MET A 1 -15.04 -4.86 3.68
N ALA A 2 -13.89 -5.47 3.99
CA ALA A 2 -12.72 -5.40 3.10
C ALA A 2 -12.50 -6.67 2.24
N VAL A 3 -13.51 -7.51 2.05
CA VAL A 3 -13.45 -8.65 1.14
C VAL A 3 -14.51 -8.46 0.05
N TYR A 4 -14.13 -7.75 -1.00
CA TYR A 4 -15.00 -7.47 -2.15
C TYR A 4 -15.02 -8.64 -3.13
N THR A 5 -13.85 -9.24 -3.37
CA THR A 5 -13.68 -10.39 -4.28
C THR A 5 -13.54 -11.68 -3.48
N LYS A 6 -14.54 -12.53 -3.55
CA LYS A 6 -14.52 -13.85 -2.88
C LYS A 6 -13.73 -14.86 -3.71
N ILE A 7 -12.82 -15.59 -3.06
CA ILE A 7 -12.10 -16.73 -3.64
C ILE A 7 -12.58 -18.04 -3.04
N ASN A 8 -12.40 -19.13 -3.77
CA ASN A 8 -12.81 -20.48 -3.40
C ASN A 8 -11.64 -21.49 -3.55
N LYS A 9 -11.89 -22.76 -3.28
CA LYS A 9 -10.87 -23.82 -3.38
C LYS A 9 -10.28 -23.97 -4.79
N LYS A 10 -11.06 -23.75 -5.86
CA LYS A 10 -10.55 -23.81 -7.25
C LYS A 10 -9.54 -22.68 -7.50
N ASP A 11 -9.79 -21.49 -6.96
CA ASP A 11 -8.87 -20.36 -7.06
C ASP A 11 -7.54 -20.65 -6.34
N ILE A 12 -7.59 -21.32 -5.17
CA ILE A 12 -6.40 -21.75 -4.42
C ILE A 12 -5.58 -22.79 -5.21
N VAL A 13 -6.24 -23.74 -5.87
CA VAL A 13 -5.55 -24.70 -6.75
C VAL A 13 -4.84 -23.96 -7.89
N SER A 14 -5.51 -23.00 -8.53
CA SER A 14 -4.90 -22.17 -9.57
C SER A 14 -3.69 -21.39 -9.06
N ILE A 15 -3.76 -20.82 -7.86
CA ILE A 15 -2.64 -20.11 -7.23
C ILE A 15 -1.47 -21.08 -6.97
N ASN A 16 -1.72 -22.24 -6.37
CA ASN A 16 -0.70 -23.25 -6.12
C ASN A 16 0.05 -23.69 -7.40
N ASN A 17 -0.65 -23.73 -8.53
CA ASN A 17 -0.04 -24.09 -9.80
C ASN A 17 0.85 -22.97 -10.38
N GLN A 18 0.61 -21.74 -10.01
CA GLN A 18 1.33 -20.55 -10.52
C GLN A 18 2.57 -20.17 -9.71
N PHE A 19 2.72 -20.65 -8.47
CA PHE A 19 3.84 -20.29 -7.60
C PHE A 19 4.64 -21.52 -7.16
N GLU A 20 5.95 -21.35 -7.03
CA GLU A 20 6.85 -22.34 -6.41
C GLU A 20 6.88 -22.13 -4.90
N MET A 21 5.81 -22.52 -4.24
CA MET A 21 5.69 -22.50 -2.80
C MET A 21 4.98 -23.75 -2.29
N GLU A 22 5.08 -24.03 -1.00
CA GLU A 22 4.32 -25.11 -0.37
C GLU A 22 2.82 -24.92 -0.61
N LYS A 23 2.09 -26.02 -0.76
CA LYS A 23 0.63 -25.98 -0.95
C LYS A 23 -0.07 -25.17 0.13
N ILE A 24 -0.94 -24.28 -0.27
CA ILE A 24 -1.81 -23.52 0.62
C ILE A 24 -2.81 -24.50 1.23
N THR A 25 -2.78 -24.61 2.57
CA THR A 25 -3.66 -25.50 3.36
C THR A 25 -4.85 -24.77 3.93
N HIS A 26 -4.71 -23.45 4.16
CA HIS A 26 -5.77 -22.62 4.72
C HIS A 26 -5.74 -21.23 4.14
N PHE A 27 -6.92 -20.63 3.94
CA PHE A 27 -7.05 -19.22 3.55
C PHE A 27 -8.21 -18.56 4.28
N LYS A 28 -8.03 -17.29 4.65
CA LYS A 28 -9.02 -16.52 5.38
C LYS A 28 -9.01 -15.06 4.93
N GLY A 29 -10.18 -14.52 4.59
CA GLY A 29 -10.33 -13.10 4.25
C GLY A 29 -10.00 -12.20 5.42
N ILE A 30 -9.27 -11.11 5.15
CA ILE A 30 -8.92 -10.08 6.12
C ILE A 30 -9.94 -8.95 5.98
N LYS A 31 -10.69 -8.70 7.06
CA LYS A 31 -11.74 -7.67 7.07
C LYS A 31 -11.20 -6.25 7.28
N LYS A 32 -9.98 -6.10 7.78
CA LYS A 32 -9.30 -4.80 7.98
C LYS A 32 -8.83 -4.27 6.63
N GLY A 33 -8.97 -2.97 6.41
CA GLY A 33 -8.66 -2.29 5.14
C GLY A 33 -9.90 -1.97 4.33
N ILE A 34 -9.80 -0.99 3.42
CA ILE A 34 -10.93 -0.46 2.64
C ILE A 34 -10.69 -0.40 1.14
N GLU A 35 -9.47 -0.67 0.66
CA GLU A 35 -9.10 -0.45 -0.73
C GLU A 35 -9.06 -1.73 -1.57
N ASN A 36 -8.42 -2.76 -1.03
CA ASN A 36 -8.17 -4.02 -1.73
C ASN A 36 -8.73 -5.20 -0.95
N THR A 37 -8.98 -6.29 -1.64
CA THR A 37 -9.32 -7.55 -1.00
C THR A 37 -8.05 -8.27 -0.58
N ASN A 38 -7.93 -8.57 0.71
CA ASN A 38 -6.79 -9.28 1.25
C ASN A 38 -7.19 -10.61 1.87
N TYR A 39 -6.35 -11.64 1.65
CA TYR A 39 -6.48 -12.95 2.27
C TYR A 39 -5.18 -13.34 2.94
N LEU A 40 -5.27 -13.83 4.17
CA LEU A 40 -4.20 -14.59 4.80
C LEU A 40 -4.19 -15.98 4.17
N LEU A 41 -3.06 -16.37 3.59
CA LEU A 41 -2.77 -17.71 3.12
C LEU A 41 -1.82 -18.40 4.09
N LYS A 42 -2.08 -19.67 4.42
CA LYS A 42 -1.17 -20.49 5.23
C LYS A 42 -0.77 -21.71 4.45
N THR A 43 0.51 -22.03 4.49
CA THR A 43 1.09 -23.31 4.09
C THR A 43 1.44 -24.11 5.34
N LYS A 44 2.12 -25.24 5.21
CA LYS A 44 2.59 -26.02 6.36
C LYS A 44 3.58 -25.23 7.23
N LYS A 45 4.47 -24.44 6.62
CA LYS A 45 5.55 -23.73 7.33
C LYS A 45 5.39 -22.20 7.33
N ASN A 46 4.74 -21.64 6.32
CA ASN A 46 4.77 -20.20 6.04
C ASN A 46 3.38 -19.57 6.00
N LYS A 47 3.36 -18.24 6.13
CA LYS A 47 2.19 -17.39 5.93
C LYS A 47 2.47 -16.37 4.84
N PHE A 48 1.44 -16.02 4.09
CA PHE A 48 1.50 -15.03 3.02
C PHE A 48 0.23 -14.18 3.03
N ILE A 49 0.30 -13.03 2.37
CA ILE A 49 -0.87 -12.21 2.07
C ILE A 49 -1.10 -12.23 0.56
N LEU A 50 -2.28 -12.68 0.14
CA LEU A 50 -2.80 -12.48 -1.20
C LEU A 50 -3.55 -11.14 -1.21
N THR A 51 -3.13 -10.23 -2.07
CA THR A 51 -3.84 -8.97 -2.34
C THR A 51 -4.44 -9.02 -3.72
N ILE A 52 -5.75 -8.81 -3.83
CA ILE A 52 -6.49 -8.63 -5.08
C ILE A 52 -6.76 -7.14 -5.21
N PHE A 53 -6.22 -6.52 -6.26
CA PHE A 53 -6.39 -5.09 -6.50
C PHE A 53 -7.80 -4.83 -7.02
N GLU A 54 -8.51 -3.95 -6.33
CA GLU A 54 -9.87 -3.58 -6.70
C GLU A 54 -9.85 -2.37 -7.68
N LYS A 55 -10.59 -1.31 -7.43
CA LYS A 55 -10.76 -0.23 -8.43
C LYS A 55 -9.84 0.99 -8.23
N ARG A 56 -9.24 1.16 -7.04
CA ARG A 56 -8.58 2.42 -6.68
C ARG A 56 -7.19 2.59 -7.31
N VAL A 57 -6.46 1.50 -7.46
CA VAL A 57 -5.14 1.54 -8.07
C VAL A 57 -5.24 1.16 -9.53
N SER A 58 -4.75 2.04 -10.40
CA SER A 58 -4.67 1.76 -11.83
C SER A 58 -3.76 0.56 -12.10
N ASP A 59 -4.15 -0.30 -13.02
CA ASP A 59 -3.37 -1.46 -13.46
C ASP A 59 -1.95 -1.10 -13.90
N LYS A 60 -1.75 0.12 -14.42
CA LYS A 60 -0.45 0.64 -14.86
C LYS A 60 0.47 1.00 -13.68
N GLU A 61 -0.09 1.27 -12.52
CA GLU A 61 0.67 1.69 -11.33
C GLU A 61 1.10 0.51 -10.43
N ILE A 62 0.40 -0.62 -10.49
CA ILE A 62 0.69 -1.78 -9.63
C ILE A 62 2.14 -2.26 -9.78
N PRO A 63 2.75 -2.34 -10.98
CA PRO A 63 4.16 -2.74 -11.12
C PRO A 63 5.15 -1.85 -10.36
N PHE A 64 4.84 -0.56 -10.20
CA PHE A 64 5.66 0.35 -9.38
C PHE A 64 5.75 -0.13 -7.93
N PHE A 65 4.62 -0.50 -7.32
CA PHE A 65 4.59 -0.98 -5.93
C PHE A 65 5.33 -2.30 -5.77
N MET A 66 5.17 -3.23 -6.72
CA MET A 66 5.88 -4.51 -6.70
C MET A 66 7.40 -4.30 -6.76
N LYS A 67 7.85 -3.45 -7.69
CA LYS A 67 9.27 -3.13 -7.85
C LYS A 67 9.81 -2.41 -6.60
N LEU A 68 9.07 -1.45 -6.06
CA LEU A 68 9.48 -0.71 -4.86
C LEU A 68 9.64 -1.65 -3.65
N MET A 69 8.63 -2.47 -3.33
CA MET A 69 8.71 -3.42 -2.22
C MET A 69 9.88 -4.40 -2.39
N TYR A 70 10.10 -4.90 -3.60
CA TYR A 70 11.21 -5.80 -3.89
C TYR A 70 12.56 -5.12 -3.64
N LEU A 71 12.75 -3.88 -4.11
CA LEU A 71 13.98 -3.11 -3.94
C LEU A 71 14.23 -2.76 -2.47
N LEU A 72 13.23 -2.31 -1.75
CA LEU A 72 13.33 -2.00 -0.32
C LEU A 72 13.70 -3.24 0.49
N ASN A 73 13.06 -4.38 0.23
CA ASN A 73 13.36 -5.62 0.91
C ASN A 73 14.81 -6.09 0.64
N ASN A 74 15.29 -5.98 -0.60
CA ASN A 74 16.68 -6.29 -0.96
C ASN A 74 17.69 -5.29 -0.36
N SER A 75 17.24 -4.13 0.09
CA SER A 75 18.04 -3.12 0.80
C SER A 75 17.88 -3.21 2.33
N ASN A 76 17.49 -4.37 2.84
CA ASN A 76 17.29 -4.66 4.28
C ASN A 76 16.22 -3.79 4.97
N ILE A 77 15.28 -3.23 4.22
CA ILE A 77 14.07 -2.66 4.80
C ILE A 77 13.04 -3.78 4.98
N ASN A 78 12.64 -4.02 6.21
CA ASN A 78 11.61 -5.00 6.52
C ASN A 78 10.24 -4.51 6.04
N CYS A 79 9.86 -4.98 4.86
CA CYS A 79 8.54 -4.76 4.28
C CYS A 79 8.05 -6.07 3.62
N PRO A 80 6.77 -6.18 3.29
CA PRO A 80 6.27 -7.35 2.56
C PRO A 80 7.05 -7.56 1.26
N LYS A 81 7.59 -8.78 1.06
CA LYS A 81 8.34 -9.14 -0.15
C LYS A 81 7.40 -9.77 -1.18
N PRO A 82 7.27 -9.21 -2.38
CA PRO A 82 6.48 -9.83 -3.44
C PRO A 82 7.09 -11.16 -3.90
N LEU A 83 6.27 -12.20 -3.97
CA LEU A 83 6.66 -13.48 -4.53
C LEU A 83 6.64 -13.40 -6.06
N LYS A 84 7.57 -14.11 -6.70
CA LYS A 84 7.52 -14.34 -8.15
C LYS A 84 6.72 -15.59 -8.44
N SER A 85 5.83 -15.52 -9.42
CA SER A 85 5.18 -16.70 -10.01
C SER A 85 6.17 -17.44 -10.92
N LYS A 86 5.84 -18.66 -11.35
CA LYS A 86 6.68 -19.51 -12.22
C LYS A 86 7.08 -18.84 -13.54
N ASN A 87 6.26 -17.91 -14.03
CA ASN A 87 6.58 -17.11 -15.23
C ASN A 87 7.42 -15.84 -14.92
N GLY A 88 7.96 -15.71 -13.70
CA GLY A 88 8.81 -14.60 -13.28
C GLY A 88 8.07 -13.31 -12.90
N SER A 89 6.76 -13.23 -13.08
CA SER A 89 5.95 -12.04 -12.73
C SER A 89 5.62 -12.01 -11.25
N HIS A 90 5.58 -10.81 -10.65
CA HIS A 90 5.01 -10.60 -9.31
C HIS A 90 3.48 -10.46 -9.32
N LEU A 91 2.88 -10.37 -10.50
CA LEU A 91 1.44 -10.19 -10.67
C LEU A 91 0.83 -11.38 -11.40
N ILE A 92 -0.31 -11.82 -10.91
CA ILE A 92 -1.15 -12.83 -11.55
C ILE A 92 -2.53 -12.24 -11.87
N LYS A 93 -3.28 -12.92 -12.73
CA LYS A 93 -4.70 -12.63 -12.95
C LYS A 93 -5.54 -13.58 -12.12
N LEU A 94 -6.41 -13.05 -11.29
CA LEU A 94 -7.35 -13.80 -10.44
C LEU A 94 -8.73 -13.13 -10.47
N LYS A 95 -9.77 -13.87 -10.81
CA LYS A 95 -11.14 -13.31 -10.94
C LYS A 95 -11.19 -12.05 -11.82
N ASN A 96 -10.49 -12.08 -12.96
CA ASN A 96 -10.36 -10.96 -13.89
C ASN A 96 -9.72 -9.67 -13.31
N LYS A 97 -9.04 -9.78 -12.17
CA LYS A 97 -8.32 -8.69 -11.52
C LYS A 97 -6.85 -9.01 -11.39
N LYS A 98 -6.00 -8.00 -11.26
CA LYS A 98 -4.61 -8.22 -10.89
C LYS A 98 -4.54 -8.59 -9.41
N ALA A 99 -3.65 -9.50 -9.10
CA ALA A 99 -3.37 -9.94 -7.74
C ALA A 99 -1.87 -10.20 -7.55
N CYS A 100 -1.41 -10.09 -6.32
CA CYS A 100 -0.06 -10.46 -5.93
C CYS A 100 -0.08 -11.26 -4.63
N ILE A 101 0.99 -12.02 -4.40
CA ILE A 101 1.27 -12.65 -3.12
C ILE A 101 2.52 -12.00 -2.54
N VAL A 102 2.43 -11.60 -1.27
CA VAL A 102 3.58 -11.06 -0.55
C VAL A 102 3.85 -11.88 0.72
N SER A 103 5.08 -11.85 1.21
CA SER A 103 5.42 -12.47 2.48
C SER A 103 4.61 -11.86 3.62
N PHE A 104 4.26 -12.69 4.60
CA PHE A 104 3.62 -12.21 5.82
C PHE A 104 4.66 -11.57 6.73
N VAL A 105 4.42 -10.35 7.14
CA VAL A 105 5.27 -9.64 8.11
C VAL A 105 4.81 -10.00 9.52
N ASN A 106 5.69 -10.66 10.27
CA ASN A 106 5.42 -11.01 11.66
C ASN A 106 5.58 -9.77 12.53
N GLY A 107 4.50 -9.29 13.11
CA GLY A 107 4.50 -8.14 14.00
C GLY A 107 3.10 -7.76 14.43
N LYS A 108 3.01 -6.80 15.32
CA LYS A 108 1.75 -6.22 15.78
C LYS A 108 1.81 -4.70 15.66
N ASP A 109 0.72 -4.11 15.23
CA ASP A 109 0.50 -2.68 15.40
C ASP A 109 0.43 -2.35 16.90
N LYS A 110 0.76 -1.11 17.26
CA LYS A 110 0.68 -0.60 18.63
C LYS A 110 -0.38 0.48 18.68
N ILE A 111 -1.13 0.53 19.77
CA ILE A 111 -2.13 1.57 20.02
C ILE A 111 -1.46 2.90 20.40
N LYS A 112 -0.31 2.83 21.10
CA LYS A 112 0.47 3.99 21.53
C LYS A 112 1.93 3.79 21.21
N LEU A 113 2.57 4.82 20.69
CA LEU A 113 4.01 4.88 20.45
C LEU A 113 4.69 5.67 21.58
N ASN A 114 5.86 5.22 22.00
CA ASN A 114 6.76 5.97 22.87
C ASN A 114 7.86 6.64 22.03
N LEU A 115 8.67 7.48 22.68
CA LEU A 115 9.74 8.22 22.00
C LEU A 115 10.71 7.32 21.24
N LYS A 116 11.08 6.17 21.80
CA LYS A 116 11.94 5.19 21.13
C LYS A 116 11.28 4.64 19.86
N ASN A 117 9.98 4.36 19.89
CA ASN A 117 9.26 3.91 18.70
C ASN A 117 9.24 5.00 17.61
N CYS A 118 9.01 6.26 17.98
CA CYS A 118 9.03 7.38 17.04
C CYS A 118 10.42 7.55 16.41
N PHE A 119 11.48 7.44 17.20
CA PHE A 119 12.86 7.48 16.70
C PHE A 119 13.13 6.36 15.67
N GLU A 120 12.77 5.11 15.98
CA GLU A 120 12.95 3.99 15.06
C GLU A 120 12.16 4.18 13.76
N VAL A 121 10.92 4.68 13.83
CA VAL A 121 10.11 5.01 12.66
C VAL A 121 10.80 6.07 11.81
N GLY A 122 11.26 7.17 12.44
CA GLY A 122 11.99 8.23 11.74
C GLY A 122 13.24 7.73 11.03
N LYS A 123 14.02 6.86 11.70
CA LYS A 123 15.21 6.24 11.14
C LYS A 123 14.89 5.38 9.90
N ILE A 124 13.82 4.59 9.93
CA ILE A 124 13.42 3.77 8.77
C ILE A 124 12.94 4.66 7.63
N ILE A 125 12.16 5.71 7.90
CA ILE A 125 11.74 6.67 6.86
C ILE A 125 12.96 7.29 6.19
N ALA A 126 13.94 7.76 6.97
CA ALA A 126 15.17 8.32 6.43
C ALA A 126 15.92 7.32 5.55
N ASN A 127 16.03 6.07 5.99
CA ASN A 127 16.66 5.00 5.20
C ASN A 127 15.90 4.75 3.88
N ILE A 128 14.57 4.70 3.91
CA ILE A 128 13.75 4.56 2.69
C ILE A 128 14.02 5.71 1.74
N HIS A 129 14.09 6.94 2.22
CA HIS A 129 14.39 8.11 1.39
C HIS A 129 15.78 8.02 0.77
N GLU A 130 16.81 7.66 1.55
CA GLU A 130 18.18 7.52 1.04
C GLU A 130 18.33 6.39 0.01
N ILE A 131 17.68 5.24 0.24
CA ILE A 131 17.67 4.14 -0.72
C ILE A 131 16.97 4.57 -2.00
N THR A 132 15.81 5.20 -1.89
CA THR A 132 14.98 5.52 -3.06
C THR A 132 15.51 6.67 -3.90
N LYS A 133 16.36 7.55 -3.37
CA LYS A 133 17.10 8.56 -4.17
C LYS A 133 17.96 7.92 -5.27
N LYS A 134 18.48 6.72 -5.02
CA LYS A 134 19.37 6.00 -5.95
C LYS A 134 18.59 5.16 -6.98
N ILE A 135 17.28 5.08 -6.87
CA ILE A 135 16.44 4.18 -7.68
C ILE A 135 15.71 4.99 -8.77
N LYS A 136 15.90 4.60 -10.03
CA LYS A 136 15.20 5.20 -11.17
C LYS A 136 13.81 4.57 -11.37
N ILE A 137 12.93 4.75 -10.39
CA ILE A 137 11.51 4.45 -10.53
C ILE A 137 10.70 5.65 -10.08
N SER A 138 9.62 5.93 -10.77
CA SER A 138 8.76 7.06 -10.44
C SER A 138 7.29 6.69 -10.64
N ARG A 139 6.44 7.41 -9.95
CA ARG A 139 4.99 7.36 -10.09
C ARG A 139 4.46 8.77 -9.99
N LYS A 140 3.44 9.10 -10.79
CA LYS A 140 2.75 10.38 -10.65
C LYS A 140 2.10 10.46 -9.26
N ASN A 141 2.30 11.58 -8.55
CA ASN A 141 1.61 11.84 -7.31
C ASN A 141 0.15 12.25 -7.59
N SER A 142 -0.78 11.33 -7.42
CA SER A 142 -2.22 11.58 -7.60
C SER A 142 -2.86 12.39 -6.46
N MET A 143 -2.11 12.65 -5.38
CA MET A 143 -2.54 13.42 -4.20
C MET A 143 -1.80 14.76 -4.09
N GLY A 144 -1.11 15.16 -5.17
CA GLY A 144 -0.40 16.42 -5.22
C GLY A 144 -1.34 17.62 -5.34
N ILE A 145 -0.83 18.81 -5.00
CA ILE A 145 -1.63 20.05 -5.01
C ILE A 145 -2.26 20.35 -6.38
N LYS A 146 -1.58 19.97 -7.47
CA LYS A 146 -2.10 20.16 -8.85
C LYS A 146 -3.33 19.30 -9.14
N GLU A 147 -3.50 18.18 -8.44
CA GLU A 147 -4.60 17.24 -8.58
C GLU A 147 -5.80 17.58 -7.70
N LEU A 148 -5.59 18.35 -6.63
CA LEU A 148 -6.68 18.73 -5.70
C LEU A 148 -7.70 19.67 -6.34
N GLU A 149 -7.29 20.56 -7.23
CA GLU A 149 -8.22 21.50 -7.87
C GLU A 149 -9.21 20.82 -8.83
N PRO A 150 -8.78 19.96 -9.78
CA PRO A 150 -9.71 19.18 -10.58
C PRO A 150 -10.61 18.28 -9.72
N LEU A 151 -10.06 17.69 -8.65
CA LEU A 151 -10.83 16.87 -7.72
C LEU A 151 -11.94 17.70 -7.05
N LEU A 152 -11.61 18.88 -6.52
CA LEU A 152 -12.59 19.77 -5.90
C LEU A 152 -13.67 20.21 -6.88
N LYS A 153 -13.32 20.54 -8.13
CA LYS A 153 -14.27 20.88 -9.19
C LYS A 153 -15.18 19.70 -9.57
N SER A 154 -14.74 18.46 -9.42
CA SER A 154 -15.53 17.27 -9.73
C SER A 154 -16.59 16.95 -8.68
N ILE A 155 -16.45 17.49 -7.46
CA ILE A 155 -17.40 17.25 -6.38
C ILE A 155 -18.68 18.04 -6.64
N LYS A 156 -19.80 17.32 -6.77
CA LYS A 156 -21.15 17.94 -6.90
C LYS A 156 -21.73 18.17 -5.51
N PHE A 157 -21.68 19.40 -5.05
CA PHE A 157 -22.31 19.80 -3.79
C PHE A 157 -23.81 19.99 -4.02
N ARG A 158 -24.61 18.94 -3.86
CA ARG A 158 -26.05 18.90 -4.22
C ARG A 158 -26.98 19.54 -3.19
N SER A 159 -26.49 20.03 -2.08
CA SER A 159 -27.34 20.59 -1.01
C SER A 159 -26.76 21.91 -0.50
N LYS A 160 -27.70 22.85 -0.16
CA LYS A 160 -27.30 24.14 0.47
C LYS A 160 -26.42 23.96 1.71
N LYS A 161 -26.62 22.87 2.45
CA LYS A 161 -25.80 22.53 3.62
C LYS A 161 -24.30 22.41 3.28
N PHE A 162 -23.95 22.03 2.06
CA PHE A 162 -22.57 21.84 1.60
C PHE A 162 -22.02 23.00 0.75
N SER A 163 -22.82 24.05 0.47
CA SER A 163 -22.34 25.20 -0.30
C SER A 163 -21.22 25.96 0.41
N ASN A 164 -21.35 26.12 1.73
CA ASN A 164 -20.30 26.73 2.57
C ASN A 164 -19.04 25.88 2.60
N LEU A 165 -19.15 24.55 2.58
CA LEU A 165 -18.01 23.64 2.52
C LEU A 165 -17.22 23.80 1.20
N GLN A 166 -17.92 23.95 0.07
CA GLN A 166 -17.25 24.20 -1.22
C GLN A 166 -16.43 25.49 -1.19
N LYS A 167 -17.03 26.59 -0.71
CA LYS A 167 -16.36 27.89 -0.56
C LYS A 167 -15.14 27.76 0.38
N PHE A 168 -15.33 27.12 1.53
CA PHE A 168 -14.27 26.87 2.50
C PHE A 168 -13.11 26.08 1.86
N LEU A 169 -13.37 24.96 1.21
CA LEU A 169 -12.35 24.14 0.55
C LEU A 169 -11.63 24.89 -0.56
N THR A 170 -12.37 25.70 -1.35
CA THR A 170 -11.79 26.50 -2.44
C THR A 170 -10.83 27.56 -1.90
N ASN A 171 -11.23 28.25 -0.83
CA ASN A 171 -10.39 29.29 -0.21
C ASN A 171 -9.13 28.67 0.42
N ASN A 172 -9.28 27.57 1.18
CA ASN A 172 -8.13 26.87 1.76
C ASN A 172 -7.16 26.36 0.68
N LEU A 173 -7.68 25.83 -0.44
CA LEU A 173 -6.82 25.37 -1.53
C LEU A 173 -6.04 26.53 -2.17
N LYS A 174 -6.65 27.73 -2.32
CA LYS A 174 -5.96 28.93 -2.79
C LYS A 174 -4.84 29.34 -1.84
N GLU A 175 -5.10 29.33 -0.53
CA GLU A 175 -4.14 29.66 0.51
C GLU A 175 -2.95 28.68 0.53
N ILE A 176 -3.26 27.36 0.50
CA ILE A 176 -2.24 26.31 0.42
C ILE A 176 -1.37 26.51 -0.83
N LYS A 177 -1.97 26.78 -1.99
CA LYS A 177 -1.21 27.03 -3.23
C LYS A 177 -0.28 28.22 -3.13
N LYS A 178 -0.74 29.33 -2.52
CA LYS A 178 0.04 30.55 -2.33
C LYS A 178 1.26 30.30 -1.44
N ASN A 179 1.08 29.50 -0.40
CA ASN A 179 2.12 29.23 0.61
C ASN A 179 2.88 27.92 0.35
N TRP A 180 2.64 27.24 -0.81
CA TRP A 180 3.29 25.98 -1.10
C TRP A 180 4.79 26.16 -1.32
N PRO A 181 5.63 25.40 -0.60
CA PRO A 181 7.08 25.54 -0.74
C PRO A 181 7.54 25.19 -2.16
N SER A 182 8.32 26.07 -2.78
CA SER A 182 8.82 25.89 -4.15
C SER A 182 10.06 24.98 -4.23
N LYS A 183 10.80 24.88 -3.14
CA LYS A 183 12.08 24.15 -3.05
C LYS A 183 12.03 23.10 -1.95
N LEU A 184 11.42 21.95 -2.25
CA LEU A 184 11.45 20.81 -1.36
C LEU A 184 12.26 19.66 -1.99
N PRO A 185 12.99 18.88 -1.18
CA PRO A 185 13.56 17.63 -1.64
C PRO A 185 12.45 16.74 -2.21
N GLN A 186 12.73 16.13 -3.35
CA GLN A 186 11.77 15.25 -4.04
C GLN A 186 12.25 13.81 -3.99
N GLY A 187 11.30 12.88 -3.84
CA GLY A 187 11.61 11.45 -3.79
C GLY A 187 10.37 10.61 -3.55
N ILE A 188 10.58 9.33 -3.36
CA ILE A 188 9.53 8.41 -2.98
C ILE A 188 9.31 8.53 -1.47
N ILE A 189 8.08 8.83 -1.08
CA ILE A 189 7.65 8.89 0.31
C ILE A 189 6.60 7.82 0.56
N HIS A 190 6.42 7.40 1.81
CA HIS A 190 5.37 6.44 2.18
C HIS A 190 3.98 7.05 1.97
N GLY A 191 3.76 8.28 2.39
CA GLY A 191 2.53 9.04 2.16
C GLY A 191 1.32 8.69 3.03
N ASP A 192 1.37 7.55 3.77
CA ASP A 192 0.27 7.05 4.60
C ASP A 192 0.81 6.27 5.81
N LEU A 193 1.73 6.89 6.55
CA LEU A 193 2.40 6.24 7.69
C LEU A 193 1.61 6.43 8.99
N PHE A 194 0.40 5.88 9.02
CA PHE A 194 -0.38 5.78 10.25
C PHE A 194 0.08 4.61 11.12
N ILE A 195 -0.28 4.65 12.40
CA ILE A 195 0.13 3.69 13.41
C ILE A 195 -0.27 2.24 13.07
N ASP A 196 -1.36 2.05 12.35
CA ASP A 196 -1.87 0.77 11.90
C ASP A 196 -1.16 0.22 10.64
N ASN A 197 -0.31 1.04 10.02
CA ASN A 197 0.57 0.65 8.92
C ASN A 197 2.00 0.34 9.39
N ILE A 198 2.24 0.36 10.71
CA ILE A 198 3.55 0.13 11.30
C ILE A 198 3.49 -1.09 12.22
N PHE A 199 4.39 -2.06 11.99
CA PHE A 199 4.43 -3.28 12.77
C PHE A 199 5.71 -3.37 13.59
N PHE A 200 5.59 -3.81 14.82
CA PHE A 200 6.71 -4.00 15.74
C PHE A 200 6.83 -5.46 16.17
N ILE A 201 8.05 -5.97 16.21
CA ILE A 201 8.36 -7.25 16.88
C ILE A 201 9.04 -6.93 18.21
N LYS A 202 8.41 -7.31 19.33
CA LYS A 202 8.84 -7.04 20.71
C LYS A 202 9.32 -5.61 20.85
N TYR A 203 10.06 -4.91 20.72
CA TYR A 203 10.41 -3.49 20.79
C TYR A 203 11.18 -2.99 19.55
N LYS A 204 11.32 -3.84 18.54
CA LYS A 204 12.05 -3.52 17.32
C LYS A 204 11.05 -3.30 16.19
N LEU A 205 11.22 -2.21 15.44
CA LEU A 205 10.46 -1.95 14.23
C LEU A 205 10.87 -2.98 13.17
N LEU A 206 9.89 -3.41 12.38
CA LEU A 206 10.09 -4.29 11.23
C LEU A 206 10.39 -3.47 9.99
#